data_0a65010bc4ac94cc8ab86c50292bb5a3
#
_entry.id   0a65010bc4ac94cc8ab86c50292bb5a3
#
_cell.length_a   1.000
_cell.length_b   1.000
_cell.length_c   1.000
_cell.angle_alpha   90.00
_cell.angle_beta   90.00
_cell.angle_gamma   90.00
#
_symmetry.space_group_name_H-M   'P 1'
#
loop_
_entity.id
_entity.type
_entity.pdbx_description
1 polymer ?
#
loop_
_entity_poly.entity_id
_entity_poly.type
_entity_poly.pdbx_seq_one_letter_code
_entity_poly.pdbx_strand_id
1 'polypeptide(L)'
;LVTEVRAVKHQGTRKYLLVDAGFNTLARPVMYGAYHPMSLCPADVGPTSPARSGLREEVAVGGPLCESGDIFTQTDGGFVATRDLPAAAVGDLLVIEIAGAYGFVMASNYNSKPLPAEVLVDGGKARLVRARQTPEDLFRGETV
;
A
#
# COMPACT_ATOMS: atom_id res chain seq x y z
N LEU A 1 4.31 -0.56 6.00
CA LEU A 1 3.74 -1.41 4.95
C LEU A 1 4.47 -1.12 3.65
N VAL A 2 4.97 -2.17 2.99
CA VAL A 2 5.59 -2.07 1.66
C VAL A 2 4.61 -2.63 0.65
N THR A 3 4.40 -1.93 -0.45
CA THR A 3 3.47 -2.30 -1.52
C THR A 3 4.04 -1.89 -2.88
N GLU A 4 3.63 -2.57 -3.95
CA GLU A 4 4.10 -2.32 -5.31
C GLU A 4 3.07 -1.49 -6.09
N VAL A 5 3.53 -0.52 -6.87
CA VAL A 5 2.69 0.22 -7.81
C VAL A 5 2.36 -0.69 -9.00
N ARG A 6 1.08 -1.06 -9.13
CA ARG A 6 0.59 -1.98 -10.17
C ARG A 6 0.00 -1.26 -11.37
N ALA A 7 -0.48 -0.04 -11.17
CA ALA A 7 -0.98 0.79 -12.27
C ALA A 7 -0.88 2.28 -11.91
N VAL A 8 -0.77 3.09 -12.94
CA VAL A 8 -0.90 4.55 -12.86
C VAL A 8 -2.11 4.95 -13.70
N LYS A 9 -3.06 5.68 -13.10
CA LYS A 9 -4.33 6.02 -13.75
C LYS A 9 -4.65 7.51 -13.56
N HIS A 10 -5.22 8.13 -14.59
CA HIS A 10 -5.79 9.46 -14.50
C HIS A 10 -7.33 9.36 -14.50
N GLN A 11 -7.97 10.09 -13.60
CA GLN A 11 -9.42 10.23 -13.55
C GLN A 11 -9.77 11.70 -13.32
N GLY A 12 -10.30 12.34 -14.34
CA GLY A 12 -10.43 13.80 -14.38
C GLY A 12 -9.05 14.45 -14.26
N THR A 13 -8.92 15.37 -13.32
CA THR A 13 -7.65 16.07 -13.02
C THR A 13 -6.77 15.33 -12.02
N ARG A 14 -7.22 14.20 -11.49
CA ARG A 14 -6.52 13.46 -10.42
C ARG A 14 -5.72 12.31 -10.99
N LYS A 15 -4.47 12.19 -10.54
CA LYS A 15 -3.60 11.04 -10.80
C LYS A 15 -3.67 10.06 -9.64
N TYR A 16 -3.78 8.78 -9.95
CA TYR A 16 -3.82 7.69 -8.97
C TYR A 16 -2.65 6.74 -9.18
N LEU A 17 -2.00 6.36 -8.09
CA LEU A 17 -1.15 5.19 -8.00
C LEU A 17 -2.00 4.05 -7.43
N LEU A 18 -2.21 3.01 -8.21
CA LEU A 18 -2.91 1.81 -7.76
C LEU A 18 -1.89 0.78 -7.32
N VAL A 19 -1.97 0.39 -6.04
CA VAL A 19 -0.99 -0.51 -5.42
C VAL A 19 -1.62 -1.89 -5.12
N ASP A 20 -0.79 -2.88 -4.77
CA ASP A 20 -1.25 -4.24 -4.47
C ASP A 20 -1.70 -4.45 -3.02
N ALA A 21 -1.46 -3.49 -2.12
CA ALA A 21 -2.04 -3.47 -0.79
C ALA A 21 -3.37 -2.71 -0.78
N GLY A 22 -4.33 -3.15 0.03
CA GLY A 22 -5.59 -2.47 0.26
C GLY A 22 -5.82 -2.17 1.74
N PHE A 23 -6.95 -1.53 2.08
CA PHE A 23 -7.28 -1.24 3.47
C PHE A 23 -7.42 -2.52 4.33
N ASN A 24 -7.60 -3.68 3.71
CA ASN A 24 -7.56 -4.96 4.40
C ASN A 24 -6.22 -5.23 5.11
N THR A 25 -5.15 -4.57 4.67
CA THR A 25 -3.81 -4.66 5.29
C THR A 25 -3.49 -3.48 6.21
N LEU A 26 -4.11 -2.32 5.97
CA LEU A 26 -3.96 -1.11 6.79
C LEU A 26 -5.27 -0.32 6.78
N ALA A 27 -6.14 -0.60 7.76
CA ALA A 27 -7.49 -0.05 7.83
C ALA A 27 -7.56 1.42 8.31
N ARG A 28 -6.52 1.92 8.97
CA ARG A 28 -6.56 3.22 9.64
C ARG A 28 -6.89 4.43 8.74
N PRO A 29 -6.38 4.53 7.49
CA PRO A 29 -6.79 5.61 6.59
C PRO A 29 -8.29 5.61 6.30
N VAL A 30 -8.87 4.43 5.99
CA VAL A 30 -10.30 4.34 5.65
C VAL A 30 -11.21 4.53 6.87
N MET A 31 -10.80 4.07 8.05
CA MET A 31 -11.62 4.13 9.26
C MET A 31 -11.57 5.49 9.96
N TYR A 32 -10.44 6.17 9.90
CA TYR A 32 -10.16 7.34 10.75
C TYR A 32 -9.57 8.52 9.98
N GLY A 33 -9.42 8.43 8.66
CA GLY A 33 -8.67 9.44 7.91
C GLY A 33 -7.21 9.56 8.35
N ALA A 34 -6.66 8.49 8.96
CA ALA A 34 -5.33 8.55 9.57
C ALA A 34 -4.26 8.83 8.51
N TYR A 35 -3.44 9.83 8.78
CA TYR A 35 -2.31 10.17 7.93
C TYR A 35 -1.14 9.21 8.18
N HIS A 36 -0.64 8.63 7.09
CA HIS A 36 0.61 7.87 7.08
C HIS A 36 1.58 8.51 6.08
N PRO A 37 2.81 8.86 6.48
CA PRO A 37 3.83 9.30 5.54
C PRO A 37 4.11 8.22 4.50
N MET A 38 4.54 8.64 3.31
CA MET A 38 4.81 7.73 2.22
C MET A 38 6.14 8.05 1.57
N SER A 39 6.91 7.02 1.26
CA SER A 39 8.19 7.11 0.56
C SER A 39 8.19 6.19 -0.66
N LEU A 40 8.71 6.65 -1.78
CA LEU A 40 8.83 5.88 -3.00
C LEU A 40 10.24 5.30 -3.14
N CYS A 41 10.32 4.00 -3.43
CA CYS A 41 11.56 3.32 -3.78
C CYS A 41 11.45 2.88 -5.25
N PRO A 42 12.13 3.56 -6.18
CA PRO A 42 12.08 3.19 -7.59
C PRO A 42 12.64 1.78 -7.82
N ALA A 43 12.00 1.00 -8.70
CA ALA A 43 12.50 -0.32 -9.09
C ALA A 43 13.82 -0.23 -9.86
N ASP A 44 13.99 0.86 -10.62
CA ASP A 44 15.18 1.13 -11.43
C ASP A 44 16.21 1.92 -10.64
N VAL A 45 16.92 1.30 -9.72
CA VAL A 45 18.04 1.92 -9.01
C VAL A 45 19.33 1.61 -9.78
N GLY A 46 19.56 2.28 -10.89
CA GLY A 46 20.80 2.12 -11.68
C GLY A 46 21.31 3.48 -12.19
N PRO A 47 22.63 3.59 -12.48
CA PRO A 47 23.21 4.83 -12.98
C PRO A 47 22.67 5.25 -14.36
N THR A 48 21.86 4.40 -15.00
CA THR A 48 21.21 4.63 -16.28
C THR A 48 19.70 4.87 -16.19
N SER A 49 19.11 4.96 -14.98
CA SER A 49 17.69 5.29 -14.83
C SER A 49 17.50 6.77 -15.12
N PRO A 50 16.95 7.13 -16.29
CA PRO A 50 16.86 8.53 -16.66
C PRO A 50 15.65 9.19 -16.00
N ALA A 51 15.87 10.41 -15.58
CA ALA A 51 14.88 11.49 -15.68
C ALA A 51 13.65 11.51 -14.76
N ARG A 52 13.44 10.59 -13.81
CA ARG A 52 12.40 10.77 -12.77
C ARG A 52 12.94 11.45 -11.50
N SER A 53 14.27 11.56 -11.39
CA SER A 53 14.90 12.20 -10.24
C SER A 53 14.57 13.70 -10.23
N GLY A 54 13.93 14.13 -9.16
CA GLY A 54 13.53 15.52 -8.97
C GLY A 54 12.10 15.87 -9.43
N LEU A 55 11.44 15.04 -10.23
CA LEU A 55 10.02 15.23 -10.58
C LEU A 55 9.13 14.78 -9.41
N ARG A 56 8.21 15.64 -9.02
CA ARG A 56 7.21 15.35 -7.99
C ARG A 56 5.81 15.58 -8.55
N GLU A 57 4.86 14.83 -8.02
CA GLU A 57 3.49 14.84 -8.52
C GLU A 57 2.50 14.68 -7.36
N GLU A 58 1.39 15.39 -7.47
CA GLU A 58 0.25 15.21 -6.59
C GLU A 58 -0.55 13.98 -6.98
N VAL A 59 -0.51 12.93 -6.15
CA VAL A 59 -1.14 11.65 -6.42
C VAL A 59 -2.03 11.17 -5.28
N ALA A 60 -3.13 10.52 -5.63
CA ALA A 60 -3.89 9.69 -4.70
C ALA A 60 -3.38 8.25 -4.77
N VAL A 61 -3.39 7.52 -3.64
CA VAL A 61 -2.96 6.13 -3.57
C VAL A 61 -4.16 5.26 -3.23
N GLY A 62 -4.49 4.33 -4.12
CA GLY A 62 -5.61 3.40 -3.98
C GLY A 62 -5.17 1.95 -4.02
N GLY A 63 -5.91 1.09 -3.33
CA GLY A 63 -5.69 -0.34 -3.29
C GLY A 63 -6.47 -1.12 -4.37
N PRO A 64 -6.41 -2.46 -4.32
CA PRO A 64 -6.99 -3.35 -5.33
C PRO A 64 -8.39 -3.86 -4.97
N LEU A 65 -8.98 -3.42 -3.86
CA LEU A 65 -10.23 -3.97 -3.37
C LEU A 65 -11.42 -3.43 -4.16
N CYS A 66 -12.47 -4.22 -4.29
CA CYS A 66 -13.73 -3.81 -4.91
C CYS A 66 -14.56 -2.99 -3.91
N GLU A 67 -14.00 -1.85 -3.50
CA GLU A 67 -14.56 -0.94 -2.50
C GLU A 67 -14.09 0.49 -2.78
N SER A 68 -15.03 1.42 -2.86
CA SER A 68 -14.74 2.82 -3.16
C SER A 68 -13.87 3.51 -2.10
N GLY A 69 -13.93 3.03 -0.86
CA GLY A 69 -13.11 3.50 0.25
C GLY A 69 -11.68 2.98 0.27
N ASP A 70 -11.27 2.14 -0.69
CA ASP A 70 -9.91 1.57 -0.72
C ASP A 70 -8.87 2.59 -1.19
N ILE A 71 -8.75 3.67 -0.44
CA ILE A 71 -7.86 4.80 -0.69
C ILE A 71 -7.02 5.07 0.56
N PHE A 72 -5.71 4.97 0.44
CA PHE A 72 -4.78 5.26 1.54
C PHE A 72 -4.58 6.76 1.79
N THR A 73 -4.84 7.59 0.78
CA THR A 73 -4.69 9.04 0.85
C THR A 73 -6.04 9.73 1.01
N GLN A 74 -6.81 9.32 1.99
CA GLN A 74 -8.06 10.01 2.33
C GLN A 74 -7.94 10.72 3.68
N THR A 75 -8.79 11.70 3.88
CA THR A 75 -8.98 12.42 5.12
C THR A 75 -10.23 11.93 5.84
N ASP A 76 -10.45 12.42 7.04
CA ASP A 76 -11.68 12.17 7.79
C ASP A 76 -12.91 12.47 6.92
N GLY A 77 -13.93 11.63 7.06
CA GLY A 77 -15.13 11.68 6.20
C GLY A 77 -14.97 11.03 4.83
N GLY A 78 -13.85 10.37 4.53
CA GLY A 78 -13.63 9.62 3.29
C GLY A 78 -13.30 10.48 2.07
N PHE A 79 -12.92 11.73 2.29
CA PHE A 79 -12.53 12.62 1.17
C PHE A 79 -11.16 12.24 0.64
N VAL A 80 -11.08 11.98 -0.67
CA VAL A 80 -9.81 11.66 -1.33
C VAL A 80 -8.90 12.89 -1.33
N ALA A 81 -7.76 12.75 -0.70
CA ALA A 81 -6.67 13.71 -0.72
C ALA A 81 -5.54 13.23 -1.64
N THR A 82 -4.57 14.09 -1.88
CA THR A 82 -3.35 13.76 -2.60
C THR A 82 -2.14 13.80 -1.68
N ARG A 83 -1.03 13.25 -2.16
CA ARG A 83 0.30 13.37 -1.58
C ARG A 83 1.25 13.85 -2.66
N ASP A 84 2.10 14.79 -2.32
CA ASP A 84 3.23 15.15 -3.14
C ASP A 84 4.30 14.06 -3.01
N LEU A 85 4.44 13.22 -4.04
CA LEU A 85 5.40 12.12 -4.09
C LEU A 85 6.33 12.27 -5.30
N PRO A 86 7.52 11.66 -5.28
CA PRO A 86 8.31 11.52 -6.50
C PRO A 86 7.49 10.86 -7.59
N ALA A 87 7.74 11.22 -8.86
CA ALA A 87 7.05 10.62 -10.00
C ALA A 87 7.27 9.10 -10.01
N ALA A 88 6.15 8.35 -9.95
CA ALA A 88 6.16 6.90 -9.84
C ALA A 88 5.81 6.20 -11.16
N ALA A 89 6.33 4.98 -11.32
CA ALA A 89 5.98 4.08 -12.40
C ALA A 89 5.51 2.72 -11.85
N VAL A 90 4.91 1.93 -12.73
CA VAL A 90 4.55 0.54 -12.43
C VAL A 90 5.83 -0.24 -12.10
N GLY A 91 5.77 -1.02 -11.02
CA GLY A 91 6.90 -1.79 -10.48
C GLY A 91 7.67 -1.08 -9.37
N ASP A 92 7.49 0.23 -9.18
CA ASP A 92 8.09 0.92 -8.04
C ASP A 92 7.49 0.44 -6.73
N LEU A 93 8.27 0.45 -5.65
CA LEU A 93 7.77 0.14 -4.31
C LEU A 93 7.37 1.43 -3.60
N LEU A 94 6.18 1.42 -3.02
CA LEU A 94 5.70 2.45 -2.13
C LEU A 94 5.77 1.95 -0.69
N VAL A 95 6.41 2.70 0.18
CA VAL A 95 6.44 2.45 1.62
C VAL A 95 5.43 3.36 2.29
N ILE A 96 4.43 2.78 2.94
CA ILE A 96 3.50 3.49 3.82
C ILE A 96 4.04 3.34 5.24
N GLU A 97 4.52 4.45 5.79
CA GLU A 97 5.26 4.49 7.04
C GLU A 97 4.34 4.48 8.26
N ILE A 98 4.91 4.24 9.44
CA ILE A 98 4.20 4.24 10.74
C ILE A 98 2.99 3.28 10.73
N ALA A 99 3.10 2.19 9.98
CA ALA A 99 2.03 1.20 9.81
C ALA A 99 2.16 0.00 10.77
N GLY A 100 3.05 0.04 11.78
CA GLY A 100 3.25 -1.05 12.73
C GLY A 100 2.12 -1.16 13.73
N ALA A 101 1.89 -0.10 14.51
CA ALA A 101 0.81 -0.07 15.49
C ALA A 101 -0.55 -0.10 14.77
N TYR A 102 -1.41 -1.04 15.18
CA TYR A 102 -2.76 -1.23 14.59
C TYR A 102 -2.78 -1.53 13.08
N GLY A 103 -1.64 -1.87 12.48
CA GLY A 103 -1.58 -2.36 11.12
C GLY A 103 -2.11 -3.79 11.04
N PHE A 104 -1.28 -4.77 11.41
CA PHE A 104 -1.65 -6.18 11.30
C PHE A 104 -2.85 -6.58 12.18
N VAL A 105 -2.96 -6.06 13.41
CA VAL A 105 -4.05 -6.43 14.34
C VAL A 105 -5.44 -5.96 13.89
N MET A 106 -5.52 -4.98 13.00
CA MET A 106 -6.76 -4.53 12.36
C MET A 106 -6.91 -5.07 10.93
N ALA A 107 -5.91 -5.81 10.44
CA ALA A 107 -5.99 -6.40 9.11
C ALA A 107 -7.08 -7.47 9.04
N SER A 108 -7.62 -7.67 7.85
CA SER A 108 -8.71 -8.62 7.61
C SER A 108 -8.57 -9.31 6.26
N ASN A 109 -9.29 -10.39 6.08
CA ASN A 109 -9.41 -11.07 4.79
C ASN A 109 -10.53 -10.48 3.92
N TYR A 110 -10.80 -9.18 4.01
CA TYR A 110 -11.82 -8.52 3.20
C TYR A 110 -11.60 -8.80 1.70
N ASN A 111 -12.68 -9.07 0.98
CA ASN A 111 -12.66 -9.50 -0.43
C ASN A 111 -11.84 -10.80 -0.66
N SER A 112 -11.76 -11.67 0.33
CA SER A 112 -10.97 -12.92 0.27
C SER A 112 -9.50 -12.69 -0.09
N LYS A 113 -8.93 -11.59 0.40
CA LYS A 113 -7.50 -11.31 0.21
C LYS A 113 -6.68 -11.91 1.35
N PRO A 114 -5.64 -12.71 1.04
CA PRO A 114 -4.69 -13.19 2.04
C PRO A 114 -3.94 -12.04 2.71
N LEU A 115 -3.62 -12.21 4.00
CA LEU A 115 -2.80 -11.23 4.73
C LEU A 115 -1.33 -11.30 4.31
N PRO A 116 -0.62 -10.16 4.29
CA PRO A 116 0.79 -10.11 3.94
C PRO A 116 1.69 -10.75 5.00
N ALA A 117 2.94 -10.99 4.63
CA ALA A 117 3.98 -11.37 5.58
C ALA A 117 4.35 -10.21 6.50
N GLU A 118 4.82 -10.53 7.72
CA GLU A 118 5.49 -9.55 8.57
C GLU A 118 6.98 -9.88 8.65
N VAL A 119 7.80 -8.86 8.46
CA VAL A 119 9.26 -8.95 8.46
C VAL A 119 9.82 -7.95 9.45
N LEU A 120 10.66 -8.43 10.36
CA LEU A 120 11.44 -7.58 11.24
C LEU A 120 12.80 -7.28 10.57
N VAL A 121 13.13 -6.00 10.49
CA VAL A 121 14.46 -5.55 10.03
C VAL A 121 15.19 -4.95 11.22
N ASP A 122 16.34 -5.54 11.56
CA ASP A 122 17.19 -5.11 12.65
C ASP A 122 18.66 -5.27 12.27
N GLY A 123 19.47 -4.23 12.51
CA GLY A 123 20.89 -4.24 12.17
C GLY A 123 21.18 -4.59 10.71
N GLY A 124 20.33 -4.15 9.78
CA GLY A 124 20.45 -4.44 8.34
C GLY A 124 20.10 -5.89 7.94
N LYS A 125 19.56 -6.69 8.86
CA LYS A 125 19.12 -8.07 8.60
C LYS A 125 17.60 -8.15 8.63
N ALA A 126 17.02 -8.79 7.61
CA ALA A 126 15.60 -9.07 7.52
C ALA A 126 15.30 -10.48 8.07
N ARG A 127 14.30 -10.59 8.93
CA ARG A 127 13.82 -11.86 9.49
C ARG A 127 12.31 -11.95 9.35
N LEU A 128 11.83 -13.01 8.72
CA LEU A 128 10.42 -13.32 8.65
C LEU A 128 9.89 -13.63 10.07
N VAL A 129 8.90 -12.88 10.54
CA VAL A 129 8.26 -13.10 11.86
C VAL A 129 6.86 -13.65 11.73
N ARG A 130 6.22 -13.45 10.57
CA ARG A 130 4.94 -14.06 10.21
C ARG A 130 4.93 -14.39 8.71
N ALA A 131 4.57 -15.61 8.37
CA ALA A 131 4.41 -16.01 6.97
C ALA A 131 3.20 -15.30 6.33
N ARG A 132 3.28 -15.08 5.02
CA ARG A 132 2.13 -14.65 4.22
C ARG A 132 1.06 -15.73 4.24
N GLN A 133 -0.20 -15.34 4.36
CA GLN A 133 -1.31 -16.29 4.16
C GLN A 133 -1.35 -16.77 2.71
N THR A 134 -1.72 -18.05 2.56
CA THR A 134 -2.05 -18.65 1.28
C THR A 134 -3.58 -18.63 1.05
N PRO A 135 -4.08 -18.89 -0.15
CA PRO A 135 -5.52 -19.04 -0.38
C PRO A 135 -6.16 -20.09 0.52
N GLU A 136 -5.45 -21.17 0.84
CA GLU A 136 -5.92 -22.26 1.70
C GLU A 136 -6.15 -21.81 3.15
N ASP A 137 -5.42 -20.78 3.60
CA ASP A 137 -5.63 -20.21 4.93
C ASP A 137 -7.00 -19.54 5.07
N LEU A 138 -7.61 -19.11 3.95
CA LEU A 138 -8.93 -18.49 3.95
C LEU A 138 -10.05 -19.47 4.28
N PHE A 139 -9.84 -20.75 3.99
CA PHE A 139 -10.82 -21.82 4.21
C PHE A 139 -10.56 -22.60 5.50
N ARG A 140 -9.58 -22.19 6.28
CA ARG A 140 -9.23 -22.87 7.53
C ARG A 140 -10.42 -22.87 8.50
N GLY A 141 -10.88 -24.05 8.87
CA GLY A 141 -12.03 -24.26 9.76
C GLY A 141 -13.36 -24.44 9.04
N GLU A 142 -13.38 -24.38 7.71
CA GLU A 142 -14.55 -24.81 6.95
C GLU A 142 -14.63 -26.37 6.97
N THR A 143 -15.85 -26.88 7.14
CA THR A 143 -16.15 -28.33 7.03
C THR A 143 -17.03 -28.51 5.81
N VAL A 144 -16.63 -29.41 4.90
CA VAL A 144 -17.37 -29.79 3.70
C VAL A 144 -18.09 -31.10 3.98
#